data_df3bda16d9a635751ab5ad6f5b5d8028
#
_entry.id   df3bda16d9a635751ab5ad6f5b5d8028
#
_cell.length_a   1.000
_cell.length_b   1.000
_cell.length_c   1.000
_cell.angle_alpha   90.00
_cell.angle_beta   90.00
_cell.angle_gamma   90.00
#
_symmetry.space_group_name_H-M   'P 1'
#
loop_
_entity.id
_entity.type
_entity.pdbx_description
1 polymer ?
#
loop_
_entity_poly.entity_id
_entity_poly.type
_entity_poly.pdbx_seq_one_letter_code
_entity_poly.pdbx_strand_id
1 'polypeptide(L)'
;QVNIALLTVTDTRTINTDKSGAILVKKIKESNHNLIDRKIVKDEKDKIKKILLEWIKKDNLDIIITTGGTGLTGRDITPEAIKEITDKEIPGFGELFRELSYKTIGTSAMQSRACAVLANGKYIFALPGSSGGVTDAWDGILKYQLDINHKPCNFVELFPRLKEK
;
A
#
# COMPACT_ATOMS: atom_id res chain seq x y z
N GLN A 1 -11.99 11.35 -5.54
CA GLN A 1 -11.81 11.13 -4.09
C GLN A 1 -12.06 9.67 -3.77
N VAL A 2 -11.11 9.01 -3.08
CA VAL A 2 -11.21 7.62 -2.66
C VAL A 2 -11.05 7.49 -1.14
N ASN A 3 -11.55 6.41 -0.58
CA ASN A 3 -11.51 6.11 0.85
C ASN A 3 -10.36 5.13 1.12
N ILE A 4 -9.40 5.55 1.94
CA ILE A 4 -8.14 4.86 2.18
C ILE A 4 -8.01 4.48 3.66
N ALA A 5 -7.57 3.26 3.93
CA ALA A 5 -7.08 2.83 5.23
C ALA A 5 -5.57 2.63 5.17
N LEU A 6 -4.88 2.98 6.24
CA LEU A 6 -3.42 2.92 6.35
C LEU A 6 -3.00 2.01 7.50
N LEU A 7 -2.19 1.00 7.19
CA LEU A 7 -1.61 0.07 8.16
C LEU A 7 -0.10 0.20 8.19
N THR A 8 0.45 0.60 9.32
CA THR A 8 1.90 0.56 9.54
C THR A 8 2.28 -0.75 10.21
N VAL A 9 3.14 -1.51 9.54
CA VAL A 9 3.66 -2.79 10.02
C VAL A 9 5.05 -2.55 10.63
N THR A 10 5.15 -2.66 11.95
CA THR A 10 6.37 -2.36 12.67
C THR A 10 6.38 -3.00 14.06
N ASP A 11 7.53 -3.52 14.48
CA ASP A 11 7.70 -4.05 15.84
C ASP A 11 7.99 -2.96 16.88
N THR A 12 8.42 -1.75 16.44
CA THR A 12 9.03 -0.76 17.33
C THR A 12 8.38 0.62 17.34
N ARG A 13 7.65 0.99 16.27
CA ARG A 13 7.07 2.34 16.14
C ARG A 13 5.71 2.43 16.82
N THR A 14 5.37 3.66 17.24
CA THR A 14 4.04 4.07 17.70
C THR A 14 3.46 5.08 16.74
N ILE A 15 2.21 5.49 16.92
CA ILE A 15 1.60 6.56 16.10
C ILE A 15 2.45 7.82 16.11
N ASN A 16 3.06 8.15 17.25
CA ASN A 16 3.89 9.37 17.39
C ASN A 16 5.27 9.25 16.75
N THR A 17 5.80 8.05 16.56
CA THR A 17 7.13 7.80 15.98
C THR A 17 7.10 7.23 14.58
N ASP A 18 5.91 6.93 14.03
CA ASP A 18 5.70 6.36 12.71
C ASP A 18 5.85 7.44 11.63
N LYS A 19 7.08 7.61 11.13
CA LYS A 19 7.40 8.64 10.12
C LYS A 19 6.79 8.33 8.75
N SER A 20 6.93 7.12 8.25
CA SER A 20 6.38 6.74 6.93
C SER A 20 4.86 6.83 6.90
N GLY A 21 4.19 6.36 7.96
CA GLY A 21 2.75 6.50 8.10
C GLY A 21 2.30 7.96 8.16
N ALA A 22 3.02 8.81 8.88
CA ALA A 22 2.72 10.24 8.96
C ALA A 22 2.85 10.94 7.58
N ILE A 23 3.86 10.59 6.80
CA ILE A 23 4.03 11.09 5.43
C ILE A 23 2.83 10.69 4.57
N LEU A 24 2.42 9.42 4.62
CA LEU A 24 1.26 8.93 3.86
C LEU A 24 -0.03 9.62 4.28
N VAL A 25 -0.27 9.83 5.57
CA VAL A 25 -1.44 10.58 6.05
C VAL A 25 -1.48 11.96 5.42
N LYS A 26 -0.35 12.67 5.44
CA LYS A 26 -0.24 13.99 4.82
C LYS A 26 -0.55 13.96 3.32
N LYS A 27 0.08 13.04 2.57
CA LYS A 27 -0.12 12.88 1.13
C LYS A 27 -1.57 12.57 0.77
N ILE A 28 -2.21 11.68 1.52
CA ILE A 28 -3.63 11.31 1.33
C ILE A 28 -4.52 12.56 1.47
N LYS A 29 -4.33 13.33 2.53
CA LYS A 29 -5.12 14.54 2.81
C LYS A 29 -4.87 15.65 1.79
N GLU A 30 -3.62 15.90 1.43
CA GLU A 30 -3.24 16.92 0.44
C GLU A 30 -3.81 16.59 -0.96
N SER A 31 -4.04 15.32 -1.26
CA SER A 31 -4.67 14.87 -2.52
C SER A 31 -6.19 14.80 -2.44
N ASN A 32 -6.82 15.33 -1.39
CA ASN A 32 -8.26 15.33 -1.17
C ASN A 32 -8.90 13.93 -1.11
N HIS A 33 -8.15 12.94 -0.65
CA HIS A 33 -8.68 11.62 -0.33
C HIS A 33 -9.08 11.52 1.14
N ASN A 34 -9.95 10.56 1.46
CA ASN A 34 -10.41 10.33 2.82
C ASN A 34 -9.56 9.26 3.50
N LEU A 35 -8.97 9.59 4.65
CA LEU A 35 -8.36 8.60 5.53
C LEU A 35 -9.46 8.05 6.45
N ILE A 36 -9.89 6.81 6.20
CA ILE A 36 -10.98 6.17 6.94
C ILE A 36 -10.49 5.55 8.25
N ASP A 37 -9.31 4.95 8.22
CA ASP A 37 -8.73 4.29 9.41
C ASP A 37 -7.20 4.31 9.31
N ARG A 38 -6.54 4.30 10.46
CA ARG A 38 -5.09 4.18 10.58
C ARG A 38 -4.75 3.29 11.76
N LYS A 39 -4.01 2.23 11.53
CA LYS A 39 -3.57 1.30 12.57
C LYS A 39 -2.08 0.99 12.47
N ILE A 40 -1.53 0.56 13.59
CA ILE A 40 -0.19 -0.01 13.68
C ILE A 40 -0.32 -1.46 14.11
N VAL A 41 0.49 -2.32 13.51
CA VAL A 41 0.52 -3.75 13.81
C VAL A 41 1.96 -4.24 13.84
N LYS A 42 2.23 -5.25 14.66
CA LYS A 42 3.54 -5.92 14.68
C LYS A 42 3.77 -6.76 13.42
N ASP A 43 5.04 -7.01 13.12
CA ASP A 43 5.49 -7.86 12.00
C ASP A 43 5.16 -9.34 12.27
N GLU A 44 3.88 -9.64 12.40
CA GLU A 44 3.32 -10.98 12.60
C GLU A 44 2.23 -11.23 11.57
N LYS A 45 2.39 -12.29 10.77
CA LYS A 45 1.52 -12.59 9.63
C LYS A 45 0.03 -12.64 9.99
N ASP A 46 -0.32 -13.34 11.07
CA ASP A 46 -1.72 -13.51 11.44
C ASP A 46 -2.36 -12.22 11.93
N LYS A 47 -1.60 -11.35 12.59
CA LYS A 47 -2.07 -10.04 13.03
C LYS A 47 -2.31 -9.10 11.86
N ILE A 48 -1.39 -9.07 10.89
CA ILE A 48 -1.54 -8.29 9.66
C ILE A 48 -2.77 -8.78 8.90
N LYS A 49 -2.85 -10.07 8.66
CA LYS A 49 -3.96 -10.70 7.94
C LYS A 49 -5.31 -10.42 8.58
N LYS A 50 -5.42 -10.48 9.90
CA LYS A 50 -6.66 -10.21 10.63
C LYS A 50 -7.19 -8.80 10.33
N ILE A 51 -6.35 -7.78 10.40
CA ILE A 51 -6.74 -6.40 10.11
C ILE A 51 -7.15 -6.25 8.64
N LEU A 52 -6.36 -6.81 7.73
CA LEU A 52 -6.67 -6.73 6.30
C LEU A 52 -7.99 -7.43 5.96
N LEU A 53 -8.28 -8.59 6.55
CA LEU A 53 -9.55 -9.30 6.36
C LEU A 53 -10.74 -8.50 6.87
N GLU A 54 -10.60 -7.79 7.99
CA GLU A 54 -11.64 -6.90 8.48
C GLU A 54 -11.87 -5.73 7.52
N TRP A 55 -10.79 -5.14 7.02
CA TRP A 55 -10.86 -3.97 6.15
C TRP A 55 -11.41 -4.28 4.76
N ILE A 56 -11.03 -5.41 4.14
CA ILE A 56 -11.56 -5.73 2.80
C ILE A 56 -13.06 -6.02 2.78
N LYS A 57 -13.67 -6.22 3.93
CA LYS A 57 -15.14 -6.39 4.07
C LYS A 57 -15.90 -5.07 4.23
N LYS A 58 -15.21 -3.97 4.46
CA LYS A 58 -15.87 -2.66 4.66
C LYS A 58 -16.30 -2.05 3.33
N ASP A 59 -17.61 -1.81 3.17
CA ASP A 59 -18.16 -1.22 1.95
C ASP A 59 -17.71 0.22 1.71
N ASN A 60 -17.39 0.95 2.78
CA ASN A 60 -16.94 2.34 2.71
C ASN A 60 -15.43 2.50 2.50
N LEU A 61 -14.72 1.44 2.16
CA LEU A 61 -13.28 1.44 1.95
C LEU A 61 -12.96 1.02 0.52
N ASP A 62 -12.08 1.77 -0.13
CA ASP A 62 -11.68 1.54 -1.52
C ASP A 62 -10.27 0.96 -1.62
N ILE A 63 -9.36 1.49 -0.82
CA ILE A 63 -7.92 1.25 -0.91
C ILE A 63 -7.33 1.01 0.47
N ILE A 64 -6.44 0.04 0.54
CA ILE A 64 -5.60 -0.21 1.71
C ILE A 64 -4.14 0.05 1.32
N ILE A 65 -3.46 0.85 2.11
CA ILE A 65 -2.01 1.06 1.99
C ILE A 65 -1.36 0.48 3.24
N THR A 66 -0.37 -0.39 3.05
CA THR A 66 0.51 -0.83 4.14
C THR A 66 1.89 -0.22 3.95
N THR A 67 2.58 0.08 5.04
CA THR A 67 3.98 0.51 5.04
C THR A 67 4.77 -0.30 6.05
N GLY A 68 5.88 -0.86 5.62
CA GLY A 68 6.74 -1.72 6.42
C GLY A 68 6.60 -3.22 6.12
N GLY A 69 7.59 -3.99 6.55
CA GLY A 69 7.60 -5.45 6.43
C GLY A 69 7.78 -5.99 5.02
N THR A 70 8.37 -5.22 4.10
CA THR A 70 8.56 -5.62 2.69
C THR A 70 10.00 -5.95 2.32
N GLY A 71 10.90 -6.02 3.28
CA GLY A 71 12.30 -6.40 3.06
C GLY A 71 12.53 -7.92 3.00
N LEU A 72 13.77 -8.33 3.30
CA LEU A 72 14.23 -9.71 3.15
C LEU A 72 14.48 -10.42 4.49
N THR A 73 14.36 -9.72 5.62
CA THR A 73 14.62 -10.34 6.93
C THR A 73 13.48 -11.28 7.35
N GLY A 74 13.73 -12.12 8.35
CA GLY A 74 12.73 -13.08 8.83
C GLY A 74 11.48 -12.43 9.43
N ARG A 75 11.57 -11.17 9.87
CA ARG A 75 10.42 -10.39 10.37
C ARG A 75 9.66 -9.66 9.26
N ASP A 76 10.22 -9.55 8.06
CA ASP A 76 9.55 -8.95 6.90
C ASP A 76 8.57 -9.96 6.30
N ILE A 77 7.29 -9.82 6.64
CA ILE A 77 6.26 -10.82 6.34
C ILE A 77 4.99 -10.23 5.70
N THR A 78 4.98 -8.93 5.39
CA THR A 78 3.80 -8.26 4.84
C THR A 78 3.35 -8.85 3.50
N PRO A 79 4.25 -9.09 2.50
CA PRO A 79 3.83 -9.70 1.24
C PRO A 79 3.20 -11.09 1.42
N GLU A 80 3.73 -11.88 2.35
CA GLU A 80 3.23 -13.23 2.64
C GLU A 80 1.81 -13.18 3.25
N ALA A 81 1.56 -12.23 4.15
CA ALA A 81 0.23 -12.03 4.73
C ALA A 81 -0.79 -11.59 3.66
N ILE A 82 -0.41 -10.68 2.79
CA ILE A 82 -1.26 -10.17 1.70
C ILE A 82 -1.57 -11.29 0.69
N LYS A 83 -0.59 -12.12 0.36
CA LYS A 83 -0.76 -13.21 -0.61
C LYS A 83 -1.91 -14.16 -0.23
N GLU A 84 -2.09 -14.42 1.05
CA GLU A 84 -3.13 -15.32 1.55
C GLU A 84 -4.56 -14.80 1.34
N ILE A 85 -4.74 -13.51 1.09
CA ILE A 85 -6.06 -12.88 0.87
C ILE A 85 -6.23 -12.29 -0.52
N THR A 86 -5.27 -12.51 -1.41
CA THR A 86 -5.21 -11.92 -2.75
C THR A 86 -6.10 -12.65 -3.73
N ASP A 87 -6.91 -11.90 -4.47
CA ASP A 87 -7.65 -12.43 -5.63
C ASP A 87 -6.81 -12.33 -6.91
N LYS A 88 -6.14 -11.19 -7.13
CA LYS A 88 -5.23 -10.97 -8.27
C LYS A 88 -4.01 -10.17 -7.82
N GLU A 89 -2.86 -10.55 -8.33
CA GLU A 89 -1.64 -9.75 -8.19
C GLU A 89 -1.57 -8.66 -9.25
N ILE A 90 -0.92 -7.54 -8.91
CA ILE A 90 -0.65 -6.43 -9.83
C ILE A 90 0.87 -6.29 -9.95
N PRO A 91 1.55 -7.14 -10.76
CA PRO A 91 3.02 -7.14 -10.82
C PRO A 91 3.60 -5.82 -11.28
N GLY A 92 2.90 -5.10 -12.16
CA GLY A 92 3.35 -3.82 -12.71
C GLY A 92 3.59 -2.75 -11.66
N PHE A 93 2.88 -2.79 -10.54
CA PHE A 93 3.15 -1.84 -9.46
C PHE A 93 4.55 -2.02 -8.88
N GLY A 94 4.92 -3.23 -8.48
CA GLY A 94 6.24 -3.51 -7.92
C GLY A 94 7.36 -3.28 -8.92
N GLU A 95 7.16 -3.62 -10.17
CA GLU A 95 8.12 -3.37 -11.26
C GLU A 95 8.40 -1.87 -11.41
N LEU A 96 7.33 -1.07 -11.52
CA LEU A 96 7.44 0.38 -11.66
C LEU A 96 8.03 1.04 -10.41
N PHE A 97 7.62 0.59 -9.22
CA PHE A 97 8.16 1.10 -7.95
C PHE A 97 9.67 0.84 -7.85
N ARG A 98 10.14 -0.36 -8.16
CA ARG A 98 11.58 -0.70 -8.12
C ARG A 98 12.37 0.07 -9.16
N GLU A 99 11.80 0.35 -10.32
CA GLU A 99 12.42 1.24 -11.32
C GLU A 99 12.63 2.65 -10.78
N LEU A 100 11.63 3.23 -10.11
CA LEU A 100 11.75 4.52 -9.44
C LEU A 100 12.80 4.49 -8.32
N SER A 101 12.79 3.46 -7.49
CA SER A 101 13.77 3.28 -6.42
C SER A 101 15.20 3.16 -6.94
N TYR A 102 15.39 2.50 -8.06
CA TYR A 102 16.70 2.36 -8.68
C TYR A 102 17.37 3.71 -8.97
N LYS A 103 16.59 4.72 -9.32
CA LYS A 103 17.11 6.07 -9.60
C LYS A 103 17.73 6.75 -8.38
N THR A 104 17.32 6.36 -7.16
CA THR A 104 17.80 6.95 -5.90
C THR A 104 18.75 6.05 -5.13
N ILE A 105 18.51 4.74 -5.09
CA ILE A 105 19.28 3.79 -4.28
C ILE A 105 19.99 2.70 -5.09
N GLY A 106 19.94 2.78 -6.43
CA GLY A 106 20.65 1.83 -7.29
C GLY A 106 20.19 0.40 -7.10
N THR A 107 21.13 -0.53 -7.11
CA THR A 107 20.85 -1.97 -7.01
C THR A 107 20.17 -2.40 -5.70
N SER A 108 20.23 -1.57 -4.66
CA SER A 108 19.51 -1.85 -3.40
C SER A 108 17.99 -1.90 -3.58
N ALA A 109 17.48 -1.35 -4.67
CA ALA A 109 16.06 -1.43 -5.01
C ALA A 109 15.55 -2.88 -5.14
N MET A 110 16.41 -3.82 -5.53
CA MET A 110 16.02 -5.24 -5.65
C MET A 110 15.71 -5.91 -4.32
N GLN A 111 16.09 -5.32 -3.19
CA GLN A 111 15.76 -5.84 -1.87
C GLN A 111 14.32 -5.50 -1.44
N SER A 112 13.66 -4.58 -2.13
CA SER A 112 12.28 -4.24 -1.85
C SER A 112 11.32 -5.25 -2.48
N ARG A 113 10.42 -5.80 -1.66
CA ARG A 113 9.33 -6.65 -2.12
C ARG A 113 7.99 -5.91 -2.12
N ALA A 114 8.03 -4.59 -2.31
CA ALA A 114 6.83 -3.78 -2.48
C ALA A 114 5.95 -4.38 -3.59
N CYS A 115 4.65 -4.45 -3.33
CA CYS A 115 3.69 -5.09 -4.23
C CYS A 115 2.31 -4.45 -4.14
N ALA A 116 1.46 -4.78 -5.10
CA ALA A 116 0.06 -4.43 -5.07
C ALA A 116 -0.79 -5.60 -5.53
N VAL A 117 -2.00 -5.68 -4.97
CA VAL A 117 -2.95 -6.75 -5.24
C VAL A 117 -4.38 -6.23 -5.25
N LEU A 118 -5.28 -7.05 -5.79
CA LEU A 118 -6.72 -6.92 -5.64
C LEU A 118 -7.22 -7.94 -4.61
N ALA A 119 -8.06 -7.49 -3.70
CA ALA A 119 -8.73 -8.35 -2.73
C ALA A 119 -10.15 -7.83 -2.46
N ASN A 120 -11.14 -8.64 -2.73
CA ASN A 120 -12.57 -8.32 -2.56
C ASN A 120 -12.97 -6.95 -3.16
N GLY A 121 -12.50 -6.67 -4.38
CA GLY A 121 -12.81 -5.42 -5.09
C GLY A 121 -12.11 -4.18 -4.55
N LYS A 122 -11.06 -4.36 -3.76
CA LYS A 122 -10.22 -3.27 -3.23
C LYS A 122 -8.78 -3.45 -3.66
N TYR A 123 -8.06 -2.35 -3.81
CA TYR A 123 -6.62 -2.37 -4.02
C TYR A 123 -5.90 -2.39 -2.69
N ILE A 124 -4.86 -3.19 -2.59
CA ILE A 124 -3.91 -3.19 -1.46
C ILE A 124 -2.53 -2.89 -2.01
N PHE A 125 -1.90 -1.83 -1.53
CA PHE A 125 -0.54 -1.44 -1.87
C PHE A 125 0.37 -1.65 -0.68
N ALA A 126 1.34 -2.54 -0.80
CA ALA A 126 2.35 -2.78 0.24
C ALA A 126 3.62 -1.98 -0.08
N LEU A 127 3.86 -0.95 0.69
CA LEU A 127 4.98 -0.03 0.53
C LEU A 127 6.10 -0.33 1.54
N PRO A 128 7.35 0.04 1.23
CA PRO A 128 8.44 -0.10 2.22
C PRO A 128 8.21 0.79 3.43
N GLY A 129 8.94 0.48 4.52
CA GLY A 129 8.85 1.24 5.76
C GLY A 129 9.67 2.52 5.80
N SER A 130 10.43 2.83 4.76
CA SER A 130 11.27 4.03 4.71
C SER A 130 10.49 5.27 4.25
N SER A 131 10.87 6.43 4.78
CA SER A 131 10.29 7.72 4.37
C SER A 131 10.49 7.99 2.88
N GLY A 132 11.68 7.70 2.35
CA GLY A 132 11.98 7.84 0.93
C GLY A 132 11.15 6.92 0.04
N GLY A 133 10.98 5.67 0.46
CA GLY A 133 10.20 4.67 -0.29
C GLY A 133 8.72 5.04 -0.42
N VAL A 134 8.08 5.45 0.67
CA VAL A 134 6.66 5.85 0.62
C VAL A 134 6.46 7.14 -0.16
N THR A 135 7.41 8.07 -0.10
CA THR A 135 7.38 9.30 -0.88
C THR A 135 7.48 8.99 -2.38
N ASP A 136 8.42 8.14 -2.78
CA ASP A 136 8.57 7.72 -4.18
C ASP A 136 7.32 7.00 -4.70
N ALA A 137 6.76 6.10 -3.91
CA ALA A 137 5.55 5.37 -4.29
C ALA A 137 4.35 6.31 -4.48
N TRP A 138 4.17 7.28 -3.57
CA TRP A 138 3.07 8.23 -3.68
C TRP A 138 3.27 9.21 -4.83
N ASP A 139 4.38 9.94 -4.82
CA ASP A 139 4.62 11.02 -5.78
C ASP A 139 4.84 10.51 -7.21
N GLY A 140 5.38 9.31 -7.36
CA GLY A 140 5.68 8.71 -8.66
C GLY A 140 4.59 7.81 -9.24
N ILE A 141 3.71 7.25 -8.41
CA ILE A 141 2.71 6.26 -8.86
C ILE A 141 1.31 6.57 -8.33
N LEU A 142 1.10 6.51 -7.01
CA LEU A 142 -0.24 6.54 -6.42
C LEU A 142 -0.96 7.86 -6.68
N LYS A 143 -0.27 8.97 -6.62
CA LYS A 143 -0.80 10.30 -6.92
C LYS A 143 -1.54 10.33 -8.26
N TYR A 144 -1.00 9.65 -9.26
CA TYR A 144 -1.57 9.61 -10.61
C TYR A 144 -2.65 8.53 -10.73
N GLN A 145 -2.39 7.33 -10.23
CA GLN A 145 -3.31 6.21 -10.40
C GLN A 145 -4.56 6.30 -9.51
N LEU A 146 -4.52 7.10 -8.45
CA LEU A 146 -5.68 7.39 -7.62
C LEU A 146 -6.44 8.66 -8.04
N ASP A 147 -6.07 9.26 -9.16
CA ASP A 147 -6.76 10.40 -9.76
C ASP A 147 -7.60 9.94 -10.96
N ILE A 148 -8.92 10.10 -10.86
CA ILE A 148 -9.86 9.74 -11.94
C ILE A 148 -9.61 10.49 -13.25
N ASN A 149 -8.94 11.63 -13.20
CA ASN A 149 -8.64 12.46 -14.36
C ASN A 149 -7.33 12.06 -15.07
N HIS A 150 -6.53 11.20 -14.46
CA HIS A 150 -5.27 10.76 -15.04
C HIS A 150 -5.50 9.89 -16.28
N LYS A 151 -4.79 10.21 -17.37
CA LYS A 151 -4.87 9.52 -18.67
C LYS A 151 -3.50 8.89 -19.03
N PRO A 152 -3.50 7.78 -19.78
CA PRO A 152 -4.63 7.17 -20.51
C PRO A 152 -5.58 6.34 -19.64
N CYS A 153 -5.15 5.86 -18.47
CA CYS A 153 -5.99 5.06 -17.57
C CYS A 153 -5.53 5.24 -16.11
N ASN A 154 -6.41 4.93 -15.19
CA ASN A 154 -6.14 4.99 -13.77
C ASN A 154 -6.91 3.89 -13.01
N PHE A 155 -6.51 3.62 -11.77
CA PHE A 155 -7.13 2.57 -10.96
C PHE A 155 -8.55 2.90 -10.51
N VAL A 156 -8.88 4.18 -10.37
CA VAL A 156 -10.20 4.62 -9.89
C VAL A 156 -11.30 4.27 -10.88
N GLU A 157 -11.06 4.42 -12.17
CA GLU A 157 -12.07 4.12 -13.21
C GLU A 157 -12.43 2.64 -13.28
N LEU A 158 -11.60 1.76 -12.72
CA LEU A 158 -11.83 0.31 -12.74
C LEU A 158 -12.74 -0.20 -11.61
N PHE A 159 -12.98 0.60 -10.56
CA PHE A 159 -13.75 0.15 -9.40
C PHE A 159 -15.08 -0.52 -9.75
N PRO A 160 -15.91 0.00 -10.67
CA PRO A 160 -17.19 -0.63 -11.01
C PRO A 160 -17.05 -2.03 -11.60
N ARG A 161 -15.87 -2.37 -12.11
CA ARG A 161 -15.60 -3.61 -12.85
C ARG A 161 -14.75 -4.62 -12.10
N LEU A 162 -14.21 -4.29 -10.93
CA LEU A 162 -13.26 -5.16 -10.21
C LEU A 162 -13.86 -6.50 -9.77
N LYS A 163 -15.18 -6.59 -9.62
CA LYS A 163 -15.91 -7.80 -9.23
C LYS A 163 -16.70 -8.46 -10.35
N GLU A 164 -16.51 -8.05 -11.60
CA GLU A 164 -17.14 -8.71 -12.75
C GLU A 164 -16.77 -10.20 -12.80
N LYS A 165 -17.76 -11.05 -13.16
CA LYS A 165 -17.59 -12.49 -13.34
C LYS A 165 -17.61 -12.85 -14.82
#